data_8ffad64835d27df3649d94aab7accd58
#
_entry.id   8ffad64835d27df3649d94aab7accd58
#
_cell.length_a   1.000
_cell.length_b   1.000
_cell.length_c   1.000
_cell.angle_alpha   90.00
_cell.angle_beta   90.00
_cell.angle_gamma   90.00
#
_symmetry.space_group_name_H-M   'P 1'
#
loop_
_entity.id
_entity.type
_entity.pdbx_description
1 polymer ?
#
loop_
_entity_poly.entity_id
_entity_poly.type
_entity_poly.pdbx_seq_one_letter_code
_entity_poly.pdbx_strand_id
1 'polypeptide(L)'
;MKKRIILLMAFLLTLVCFGCDKPTPDSGKISIFSRPVVEKPEGGRKDWNDVSSFCCYYGGFDVEFQSKFDVVIMHSSTMYNMDKEEAKAVVKQLKDAGCWIVSYITIGEDDSLEIADGLGEGGYASYYVYENGSPKPNTNWNSYFVDAGNPVWQAKIINETREILDYGVDGIFMDTLDTVDIDPSSLPGMASLVAKLDETFPEAKLVANRGFTVLPYISQHIDGLMFESFNTTYNFEENKVSDLDEESNAWNEDTACNVINSCRRYDYFPVFALDYVNEYEYDYMPLTYYNRSWQYDFIPYCTYDIHLSTPVYPKDAEGNLLTPTSNRGELALSKLASSELEGFNGDKSADNLAYVDNGATVKVDSTYGGYNTKAINDGWYVTDENHVQSNWSKESWASADNKGADHWIEFEFAEAKEISQVIVHWANDNGTYYSPKKAIVQIFVDGAWVDVCTLTNEPATEYDDYLAFDTTWSFEFETVVTNKIRILQPKGCGAHDKFNDAVRPGIMWVSEVEIYKEVHEYE
;
A
#
# COMPACT_ATOMS: atom_id res chain seq x y z
N MET A 1 9.64 -25.99 32.25
CA MET A 1 8.28 -25.50 32.11
C MET A 1 8.33 -23.98 32.11
N LYS A 2 8.54 -23.36 30.99
CA LYS A 2 8.43 -21.91 30.82
C LYS A 2 7.39 -21.72 29.72
N LYS A 3 6.20 -21.27 30.10
CA LYS A 3 5.18 -20.78 29.18
C LYS A 3 5.80 -19.62 28.42
N ARG A 4 6.10 -19.80 27.16
CA ARG A 4 6.32 -18.70 26.23
C ARG A 4 4.94 -18.33 25.68
N ILE A 5 4.40 -17.32 26.28
CA ILE A 5 3.33 -16.51 25.72
C ILE A 5 3.92 -15.93 24.44
N ILE A 6 3.37 -16.28 23.29
CA ILE A 6 3.53 -15.53 22.07
C ILE A 6 2.81 -14.22 22.34
N LEU A 7 3.57 -13.22 22.74
CA LEU A 7 3.11 -11.85 22.81
C LEU A 7 3.05 -11.39 21.34
N LEU A 8 1.85 -11.50 20.74
CA LEU A 8 1.50 -10.53 19.73
C LEU A 8 1.65 -9.18 20.44
N MET A 9 2.73 -8.47 20.18
CA MET A 9 2.79 -7.05 20.50
C MET A 9 1.79 -6.35 19.58
N ALA A 10 0.51 -6.39 20.02
CA ALA A 10 -0.36 -5.30 19.71
C ALA A 10 0.31 -4.08 20.35
N PHE A 11 0.95 -3.25 19.53
CA PHE A 11 1.16 -1.87 19.90
C PHE A 11 -0.25 -1.33 20.13
N LEU A 12 -0.63 -1.26 21.41
CA LEU A 12 -1.73 -0.44 21.83
C LEU A 12 -1.35 1.00 21.49
N LEU A 13 -1.70 1.43 20.26
CA LEU A 13 -2.22 2.76 20.13
C LEU A 13 -3.50 2.74 20.97
N THR A 14 -3.46 3.39 22.11
CA THR A 14 -4.67 3.70 22.86
C THR A 14 -5.48 4.67 22.03
N LEU A 15 -6.21 4.13 21.04
CA LEU A 15 -7.37 4.83 20.52
C LEU A 15 -8.35 4.93 21.69
N VAL A 16 -8.52 6.12 22.20
CA VAL A 16 -9.68 6.48 23.02
C VAL A 16 -10.87 6.44 22.06
N CYS A 17 -11.47 5.26 21.91
CA CYS A 17 -12.74 5.14 21.22
C CYS A 17 -13.79 5.91 22.02
N PHE A 18 -14.10 7.12 21.59
CA PHE A 18 -15.43 7.69 21.85
C PHE A 18 -16.42 6.76 21.17
N GLY A 19 -17.38 6.26 21.94
CA GLY A 19 -18.33 5.25 21.53
C GLY A 19 -19.00 5.62 20.20
N CYS A 20 -18.62 4.90 19.17
CA CYS A 20 -19.39 4.83 17.95
C CYS A 20 -20.52 3.85 18.17
N ASP A 21 -21.74 4.33 18.33
CA ASP A 21 -22.92 3.53 18.09
C ASP A 21 -22.79 2.94 16.69
N LYS A 22 -22.85 1.61 16.57
CA LYS A 22 -22.80 0.94 15.26
C LYS A 22 -23.91 1.53 14.39
N PRO A 23 -23.59 2.19 13.27
CA PRO A 23 -24.62 2.68 12.39
C PRO A 23 -25.38 1.48 11.83
N THR A 24 -26.70 1.50 11.96
CA THR A 24 -27.57 0.56 11.23
C THR A 24 -27.39 0.81 9.74
N PRO A 25 -27.26 -0.23 8.89
CA PRO A 25 -27.10 -0.06 7.46
C PRO A 25 -28.25 0.80 6.91
N ASP A 26 -27.91 1.93 6.33
CA ASP A 26 -28.88 2.77 5.62
C ASP A 26 -29.18 2.07 4.29
N SER A 27 -30.38 1.47 4.20
CA SER A 27 -30.82 0.60 3.09
C SER A 27 -31.01 1.32 1.73
N GLY A 28 -30.51 2.54 1.61
CA GLY A 28 -30.68 3.36 0.40
C GLY A 28 -29.40 3.85 -0.28
N LYS A 29 -28.21 3.65 0.32
CA LYS A 29 -26.96 4.12 -0.27
C LYS A 29 -26.30 3.03 -1.13
N ILE A 30 -26.11 3.33 -2.40
CA ILE A 30 -25.34 2.47 -3.31
C ILE A 30 -23.87 2.53 -2.90
N SER A 31 -23.34 1.38 -2.59
CA SER A 31 -21.94 1.21 -2.22
C SER A 31 -21.00 1.53 -3.39
N ILE A 32 -19.94 2.34 -3.20
CA ILE A 32 -18.93 2.61 -4.22
C ILE A 32 -18.17 1.34 -4.64
N PHE A 33 -18.15 0.31 -3.79
CA PHE A 33 -17.59 -1.01 -4.10
C PHE A 33 -18.67 -2.05 -4.46
N SER A 34 -19.99 -1.69 -4.39
CA SER A 34 -21.03 -2.57 -4.86
C SER A 34 -20.85 -2.79 -6.36
N ARG A 35 -20.22 -3.90 -6.70
CA ARG A 35 -19.90 -4.24 -8.08
C ARG A 35 -20.77 -5.39 -8.55
N PRO A 36 -21.34 -5.31 -9.76
CA PRO A 36 -22.02 -6.45 -10.35
C PRO A 36 -20.99 -7.57 -10.58
N VAL A 37 -21.44 -8.82 -10.45
CA VAL A 37 -20.64 -9.95 -10.88
C VAL A 37 -20.59 -9.96 -12.41
N VAL A 38 -19.40 -9.83 -12.97
CA VAL A 38 -19.19 -9.88 -14.42
C VAL A 38 -18.98 -11.33 -14.85
N GLU A 39 -19.74 -11.78 -15.83
CA GLU A 39 -19.54 -13.11 -16.39
C GLU A 39 -18.24 -13.17 -17.22
N LYS A 40 -17.61 -14.35 -17.23
CA LYS A 40 -16.41 -14.57 -18.04
C LYS A 40 -16.79 -14.50 -19.53
N PRO A 41 -16.07 -13.69 -20.34
CA PRO A 41 -16.34 -13.61 -21.78
C PRO A 41 -16.09 -14.95 -22.47
N GLU A 42 -16.90 -15.27 -23.48
CA GLU A 42 -16.68 -16.48 -24.27
C GLU A 42 -15.31 -16.41 -24.99
N GLY A 43 -14.44 -17.37 -24.69
CA GLY A 43 -13.09 -17.44 -25.27
C GLY A 43 -12.08 -16.39 -24.78
N GLY A 44 -12.40 -15.67 -23.67
CA GLY A 44 -11.54 -14.64 -23.08
C GLY A 44 -11.44 -14.72 -21.56
N ARG A 45 -10.74 -13.77 -20.98
CA ARG A 45 -10.66 -13.56 -19.53
C ARG A 45 -11.34 -12.26 -19.13
N LYS A 46 -11.78 -12.16 -17.87
CA LYS A 46 -12.29 -10.91 -17.30
C LYS A 46 -11.18 -9.87 -17.21
N ASP A 47 -11.55 -8.61 -17.19
CA ASP A 47 -10.61 -7.58 -16.78
C ASP A 47 -10.14 -7.85 -15.34
N TRP A 48 -8.91 -7.48 -15.02
CA TRP A 48 -8.31 -7.77 -13.71
C TRP A 48 -9.17 -7.30 -12.55
N ASN A 49 -9.73 -6.11 -12.65
CA ASN A 49 -10.59 -5.55 -11.61
C ASN A 49 -12.00 -6.19 -11.53
N ASP A 50 -12.38 -7.01 -12.50
CA ASP A 50 -13.69 -7.69 -12.54
C ASP A 50 -13.61 -9.17 -12.14
N VAL A 51 -12.43 -9.68 -11.77
CA VAL A 51 -12.28 -11.06 -11.29
C VAL A 51 -13.16 -11.31 -10.07
N SER A 52 -13.68 -12.51 -9.95
CA SER A 52 -14.64 -12.89 -8.89
C SER A 52 -14.38 -14.25 -8.27
N SER A 53 -13.35 -14.95 -8.75
CA SER A 53 -12.92 -16.23 -8.20
C SER A 53 -11.40 -16.37 -8.30
N PHE A 54 -10.81 -17.04 -7.33
CA PHE A 54 -9.41 -17.43 -7.38
C PHE A 54 -9.19 -18.79 -6.71
N CYS A 55 -8.05 -19.41 -7.02
CA CYS A 55 -7.49 -20.47 -6.20
C CYS A 55 -6.04 -20.17 -5.85
N CYS A 56 -5.63 -20.57 -4.66
CA CYS A 56 -4.24 -20.64 -4.24
C CYS A 56 -3.85 -22.11 -4.19
N TYR A 57 -2.99 -22.56 -5.14
CA TYR A 57 -2.69 -23.98 -5.31
C TYR A 57 -1.23 -24.19 -5.70
N TYR A 58 -0.50 -24.88 -4.82
CA TYR A 58 0.95 -25.12 -4.93
C TYR A 58 1.29 -26.58 -5.31
N GLY A 59 0.25 -27.43 -5.51
CA GLY A 59 0.42 -28.87 -5.81
C GLY A 59 0.88 -29.19 -7.24
N GLY A 60 1.16 -28.18 -8.06
CA GLY A 60 1.61 -28.34 -9.43
C GLY A 60 0.61 -27.82 -10.47
N PHE A 61 0.76 -28.24 -11.72
CA PHE A 61 -0.22 -27.93 -12.76
C PHE A 61 -1.39 -28.92 -12.73
N ASP A 62 -2.58 -28.40 -12.49
CA ASP A 62 -3.85 -29.11 -12.69
C ASP A 62 -4.77 -28.20 -13.52
N VAL A 63 -4.64 -28.32 -14.85
CA VAL A 63 -5.36 -27.46 -15.79
C VAL A 63 -6.87 -27.63 -15.66
N GLU A 64 -7.38 -28.85 -15.37
CA GLU A 64 -8.81 -29.10 -15.22
C GLU A 64 -9.38 -28.35 -13.99
N PHE A 65 -8.64 -28.33 -12.91
CA PHE A 65 -9.00 -27.61 -11.69
C PHE A 65 -8.79 -26.11 -11.85
N GLN A 66 -7.57 -25.70 -12.20
CA GLN A 66 -7.15 -24.30 -12.24
C GLN A 66 -7.95 -23.46 -13.25
N SER A 67 -8.33 -24.03 -14.42
CA SER A 67 -9.09 -23.32 -15.45
C SER A 67 -10.50 -22.90 -15.03
N LYS A 68 -10.99 -23.37 -13.90
CA LYS A 68 -12.30 -23.01 -13.35
C LYS A 68 -12.31 -21.64 -12.65
N PHE A 69 -11.14 -21.05 -12.41
CA PHE A 69 -10.99 -19.80 -11.68
C PHE A 69 -10.59 -18.64 -12.60
N ASP A 70 -10.89 -17.42 -12.17
CA ASP A 70 -10.44 -16.22 -12.87
C ASP A 70 -8.96 -15.93 -12.59
N VAL A 71 -8.49 -16.25 -11.36
CA VAL A 71 -7.09 -16.05 -10.94
C VAL A 71 -6.54 -17.35 -10.35
N VAL A 72 -5.33 -17.70 -10.76
CA VAL A 72 -4.56 -18.82 -10.22
C VAL A 72 -3.30 -18.29 -9.56
N ILE A 73 -3.17 -18.50 -8.25
CA ILE A 73 -1.95 -18.23 -7.49
C ILE A 73 -1.23 -19.57 -7.32
N MET A 74 0.01 -19.66 -7.80
CA MET A 74 0.79 -20.90 -7.81
C MET A 74 2.21 -20.68 -7.30
N HIS A 75 2.85 -21.74 -6.80
CA HIS A 75 4.25 -21.66 -6.39
C HIS A 75 5.19 -21.71 -7.60
N SER A 76 6.25 -20.90 -7.59
CA SER A 76 7.24 -20.84 -8.69
C SER A 76 7.93 -22.16 -8.97
N SER A 77 8.14 -22.99 -7.94
CA SER A 77 8.71 -24.35 -8.11
C SER A 77 7.91 -25.24 -9.04
N THR A 78 6.60 -25.01 -9.21
CA THR A 78 5.77 -25.73 -10.19
C THR A 78 6.34 -25.59 -11.59
N MET A 79 6.83 -24.41 -11.94
CA MET A 79 7.44 -24.16 -13.25
C MET A 79 8.90 -24.62 -13.30
N TYR A 80 9.67 -24.38 -12.23
CA TYR A 80 11.10 -24.72 -12.19
C TYR A 80 11.37 -26.24 -12.20
N ASN A 81 10.42 -27.03 -11.72
CA ASN A 81 10.54 -28.49 -11.70
C ASN A 81 10.17 -29.16 -13.04
N MET A 82 9.91 -28.38 -14.09
CA MET A 82 9.47 -28.83 -15.40
C MET A 82 10.38 -28.29 -16.50
N ASP A 83 10.38 -28.92 -17.68
CA ASP A 83 11.01 -28.29 -18.85
C ASP A 83 10.36 -26.93 -19.13
N LYS A 84 11.20 -25.93 -19.43
CA LYS A 84 10.74 -24.55 -19.54
C LYS A 84 9.68 -24.35 -20.63
N GLU A 85 9.85 -24.98 -21.78
CA GLU A 85 8.90 -24.84 -22.89
C GLU A 85 7.60 -25.61 -22.61
N GLU A 86 7.68 -26.73 -21.89
CA GLU A 86 6.50 -27.45 -21.41
C GLU A 86 5.73 -26.60 -20.39
N ALA A 87 6.43 -26.00 -19.41
CA ALA A 87 5.82 -25.11 -18.43
C ALA A 87 5.13 -23.90 -19.10
N LYS A 88 5.81 -23.23 -20.04
CA LYS A 88 5.24 -22.14 -20.85
C LYS A 88 3.98 -22.56 -21.60
N ALA A 89 3.97 -23.78 -22.15
CA ALA A 89 2.80 -24.29 -22.86
C ALA A 89 1.60 -24.49 -21.93
N VAL A 90 1.82 -24.97 -20.70
CA VAL A 90 0.74 -25.13 -19.71
C VAL A 90 0.25 -23.77 -19.21
N VAL A 91 1.15 -22.84 -18.91
CA VAL A 91 0.78 -21.46 -18.54
C VAL A 91 -0.08 -20.83 -19.65
N LYS A 92 0.34 -20.97 -20.90
CA LYS A 92 -0.45 -20.50 -22.05
C LYS A 92 -1.83 -21.17 -22.11
N GLN A 93 -1.93 -22.47 -21.87
CA GLN A 93 -3.21 -23.17 -21.88
C GLN A 93 -4.17 -22.63 -20.82
N LEU A 94 -3.68 -22.33 -19.60
CA LEU A 94 -4.48 -21.70 -18.55
C LEU A 94 -4.92 -20.29 -18.94
N LYS A 95 -4.04 -19.51 -19.55
CA LYS A 95 -4.37 -18.15 -20.05
C LYS A 95 -5.40 -18.21 -21.17
N ASP A 96 -5.28 -19.16 -22.10
CA ASP A 96 -6.27 -19.40 -23.17
C ASP A 96 -7.63 -19.84 -22.60
N ALA A 97 -7.65 -20.49 -21.43
CA ALA A 97 -8.86 -20.80 -20.68
C ALA A 97 -9.44 -19.58 -19.92
N GLY A 98 -8.78 -18.42 -19.99
CA GLY A 98 -9.22 -17.17 -19.40
C GLY A 98 -8.80 -16.96 -17.95
N CYS A 99 -7.69 -17.55 -17.53
CA CYS A 99 -7.12 -17.35 -16.21
C CYS A 99 -6.05 -16.25 -16.23
N TRP A 100 -5.98 -15.49 -15.15
CA TRP A 100 -4.81 -14.72 -14.76
C TRP A 100 -3.91 -15.64 -13.92
N ILE A 101 -2.61 -15.62 -14.18
CA ILE A 101 -1.66 -16.48 -13.50
C ILE A 101 -0.65 -15.61 -12.76
N VAL A 102 -0.58 -15.73 -11.45
CA VAL A 102 0.44 -15.06 -10.62
C VAL A 102 1.24 -16.11 -9.84
N SER A 103 2.53 -15.89 -9.71
CA SER A 103 3.46 -16.86 -9.13
C SER A 103 4.06 -16.36 -7.84
N TYR A 104 4.11 -17.21 -6.83
CA TYR A 104 4.68 -16.94 -5.53
C TYR A 104 6.15 -16.55 -5.58
N ILE A 105 6.50 -15.53 -4.80
CA ILE A 105 7.86 -15.12 -4.48
C ILE A 105 7.89 -14.54 -3.07
N THR A 106 8.87 -14.90 -2.24
CA THR A 106 9.10 -14.25 -0.95
C THR A 106 9.99 -13.03 -1.14
N ILE A 107 9.66 -11.90 -0.52
CA ILE A 107 10.41 -10.64 -0.66
C ILE A 107 10.95 -10.07 0.66
N GLY A 108 10.51 -10.60 1.79
CA GLY A 108 10.97 -10.21 3.14
C GLY A 108 11.78 -11.28 3.85
N GLU A 109 11.88 -12.48 3.27
CA GLU A 109 12.63 -13.60 3.82
C GLU A 109 13.36 -14.35 2.72
N ASP A 110 14.42 -15.09 3.11
CA ASP A 110 15.17 -16.00 2.25
C ASP A 110 15.11 -17.41 2.88
N ASP A 111 14.65 -18.39 2.14
CA ASP A 111 14.57 -19.79 2.56
C ASP A 111 15.89 -20.55 2.39
N SER A 112 16.90 -19.90 1.79
CA SER A 112 18.25 -20.40 1.64
C SER A 112 19.26 -19.55 2.43
N LEU A 113 20.28 -20.19 3.02
CA LEU A 113 21.33 -19.48 3.71
C LEU A 113 22.48 -19.20 2.74
N GLU A 114 22.45 -18.07 2.08
CA GLU A 114 23.43 -17.71 1.06
C GLU A 114 24.63 -16.95 1.62
N ILE A 115 25.75 -17.09 0.93
CA ILE A 115 26.97 -16.30 1.15
C ILE A 115 27.16 -15.21 0.09
N ALA A 116 26.25 -15.09 -0.86
CA ALA A 116 26.16 -14.16 -2.00
C ALA A 116 27.37 -13.21 -2.19
N ASP A 117 27.33 -12.02 -1.57
CA ASP A 117 28.44 -11.06 -1.61
C ASP A 117 29.50 -11.28 -0.51
N GLY A 118 29.21 -12.13 0.48
CA GLY A 118 30.11 -12.43 1.60
C GLY A 118 30.45 -11.25 2.50
N LEU A 119 29.68 -10.15 2.41
CA LEU A 119 29.92 -8.90 3.14
C LEU A 119 29.21 -8.84 4.50
N GLY A 120 28.31 -9.78 4.75
CA GLY A 120 27.58 -9.89 6.02
C GLY A 120 28.44 -10.52 7.13
N GLU A 121 27.90 -10.48 8.35
CA GLU A 121 28.55 -11.13 9.50
C GLU A 121 28.71 -12.62 9.27
N GLY A 122 29.83 -13.19 9.71
CA GLY A 122 30.14 -14.61 9.49
C GLY A 122 30.41 -15.01 8.03
N GLY A 123 30.49 -14.06 7.09
CA GLY A 123 30.72 -14.28 5.67
C GLY A 123 29.44 -14.64 4.89
N TYR A 124 28.27 -14.43 5.46
CA TYR A 124 27.00 -14.57 4.78
C TYR A 124 26.68 -13.34 3.91
N ALA A 125 25.54 -13.37 3.20
CA ALA A 125 25.12 -12.26 2.36
C ALA A 125 24.80 -11.00 3.19
N SER A 126 25.12 -9.83 2.65
CA SER A 126 24.94 -8.54 3.35
C SER A 126 23.49 -8.16 3.60
N TYR A 127 22.56 -8.80 2.92
CA TYR A 127 21.13 -8.50 2.99
C TYR A 127 20.39 -9.16 4.16
N TYR A 128 21.00 -10.10 4.90
CA TYR A 128 20.32 -10.68 6.07
C TYR A 128 20.18 -9.67 7.20
N VAL A 129 19.08 -9.78 7.93
CA VAL A 129 18.98 -9.20 9.28
C VAL A 129 19.80 -10.08 10.21
N TYR A 130 20.74 -9.48 10.96
CA TYR A 130 21.66 -10.22 11.83
C TYR A 130 21.24 -10.14 13.29
N GLU A 131 21.36 -11.27 13.98
CA GLU A 131 21.21 -11.39 15.42
C GLU A 131 22.35 -12.22 16.00
N ASN A 132 23.11 -11.65 16.94
CA ASN A 132 24.27 -12.31 17.59
C ASN A 132 25.33 -12.85 16.59
N GLY A 133 25.57 -12.13 15.49
CA GLY A 133 26.58 -12.49 14.50
C GLY A 133 26.16 -13.56 13.48
N SER A 134 24.89 -13.88 13.42
CA SER A 134 24.32 -14.84 12.45
C SER A 134 23.03 -14.30 11.83
N PRO A 135 22.68 -14.69 10.61
CA PRO A 135 21.37 -14.38 10.03
C PRO A 135 20.24 -14.79 10.98
N LYS A 136 19.29 -13.86 11.20
CA LYS A 136 18.16 -14.05 12.09
C LYS A 136 17.16 -15.04 11.47
N PRO A 137 16.92 -16.21 12.10
CA PRO A 137 16.00 -17.19 11.55
C PRO A 137 14.54 -16.86 11.86
N ASN A 138 13.66 -17.18 10.92
CA ASN A 138 12.25 -17.44 11.17
C ASN A 138 12.08 -18.95 11.38
N THR A 139 11.94 -19.36 12.64
CA THR A 139 11.88 -20.80 13.01
C THR A 139 10.54 -21.46 12.64
N ASN A 140 9.52 -20.68 12.32
CA ASN A 140 8.21 -21.22 11.93
C ASN A 140 8.25 -21.75 10.48
N TRP A 141 9.02 -21.06 9.61
CA TRP A 141 9.06 -21.37 8.17
C TRP A 141 10.42 -21.86 7.70
N ASN A 142 11.40 -21.94 8.62
CA ASN A 142 12.79 -22.35 8.31
C ASN A 142 13.43 -21.45 7.25
N SER A 143 13.20 -20.16 7.36
CA SER A 143 13.72 -19.08 6.53
C SER A 143 14.55 -18.10 7.36
N TYR A 144 15.07 -17.05 6.74
CA TYR A 144 15.86 -16.00 7.37
C TYR A 144 15.35 -14.63 6.98
N PHE A 145 15.19 -13.72 7.96
CA PHE A 145 14.78 -12.35 7.70
C PHE A 145 15.82 -11.58 6.90
N VAL A 146 15.35 -10.77 5.96
CA VAL A 146 16.20 -9.94 5.11
C VAL A 146 15.87 -8.45 5.26
N ASP A 147 16.86 -7.61 4.99
CA ASP A 147 16.67 -6.18 4.75
C ASP A 147 16.21 -5.97 3.31
N ALA A 148 14.91 -5.78 3.11
CA ALA A 148 14.32 -5.53 1.80
C ALA A 148 14.84 -4.23 1.13
N GLY A 149 15.46 -3.32 1.89
CA GLY A 149 16.13 -2.13 1.37
C GLY A 149 17.53 -2.39 0.81
N ASN A 150 18.13 -3.55 1.11
CA ASN A 150 19.46 -3.87 0.66
C ASN A 150 19.55 -4.00 -0.87
N PRO A 151 20.46 -3.28 -1.56
CA PRO A 151 20.54 -3.30 -3.02
C PRO A 151 20.82 -4.69 -3.63
N VAL A 152 21.56 -5.55 -2.90
CA VAL A 152 21.86 -6.92 -3.35
C VAL A 152 20.59 -7.77 -3.34
N TRP A 153 19.79 -7.66 -2.26
CA TRP A 153 18.50 -8.32 -2.16
C TRP A 153 17.52 -7.83 -3.23
N GLN A 154 17.38 -6.52 -3.38
CA GLN A 154 16.51 -5.95 -4.40
C GLN A 154 16.89 -6.42 -5.81
N ALA A 155 18.17 -6.49 -6.13
CA ALA A 155 18.64 -7.01 -7.41
C ALA A 155 18.33 -8.51 -7.57
N LYS A 156 18.44 -9.31 -6.50
CA LYS A 156 18.07 -10.74 -6.48
C LYS A 156 16.58 -10.89 -6.81
N ILE A 157 15.70 -10.18 -6.09
CA ILE A 157 14.24 -10.26 -6.30
C ILE A 157 13.81 -9.79 -7.68
N ILE A 158 14.39 -8.68 -8.20
CA ILE A 158 14.12 -8.21 -9.57
C ILE A 158 14.52 -9.26 -10.61
N ASN A 159 15.65 -9.94 -10.44
CA ASN A 159 16.10 -10.97 -11.35
C ASN A 159 15.21 -12.22 -11.28
N GLU A 160 14.85 -12.66 -10.09
CA GLU A 160 13.94 -13.79 -9.87
C GLU A 160 12.55 -13.50 -10.45
N THR A 161 12.01 -12.29 -10.23
CA THR A 161 10.76 -11.85 -10.85
C THR A 161 10.84 -11.92 -12.38
N ARG A 162 11.96 -11.48 -12.98
CA ARG A 162 12.16 -11.56 -14.43
C ARG A 162 12.16 -13.01 -14.92
N GLU A 163 12.80 -13.91 -14.19
CA GLU A 163 12.81 -15.34 -14.50
C GLU A 163 11.42 -15.97 -14.43
N ILE A 164 10.65 -15.63 -13.39
CA ILE A 164 9.25 -16.04 -13.23
C ILE A 164 8.39 -15.56 -14.40
N LEU A 165 8.47 -14.28 -14.73
CA LEU A 165 7.69 -13.68 -15.83
C LEU A 165 8.07 -14.26 -17.20
N ASP A 166 9.30 -14.74 -17.41
CA ASP A 166 9.71 -15.41 -18.66
C ASP A 166 9.03 -16.75 -18.89
N TYR A 167 8.35 -17.33 -17.89
CA TYR A 167 7.45 -18.47 -18.11
C TYR A 167 6.09 -18.06 -18.69
N GLY A 168 5.81 -16.77 -18.82
CA GLY A 168 4.60 -16.24 -19.43
C GLY A 168 3.44 -16.05 -18.46
N VAL A 169 3.68 -16.14 -17.16
CA VAL A 169 2.71 -15.76 -16.12
C VAL A 169 2.41 -14.26 -16.19
N ASP A 170 1.28 -13.83 -15.63
CA ASP A 170 0.83 -12.44 -15.70
C ASP A 170 1.44 -11.57 -14.61
N GLY A 171 2.01 -12.17 -13.55
CA GLY A 171 2.58 -11.42 -12.44
C GLY A 171 3.12 -12.29 -11.32
N ILE A 172 3.38 -11.65 -10.19
CA ILE A 172 3.91 -12.29 -8.98
C ILE A 172 2.98 -12.09 -7.79
N PHE A 173 2.98 -13.07 -6.90
CA PHE A 173 2.37 -13.04 -5.59
C PHE A 173 3.47 -12.88 -4.56
N MET A 174 3.59 -11.68 -4.01
CA MET A 174 4.64 -11.26 -3.10
C MET A 174 4.26 -11.64 -1.67
N ASP A 175 5.08 -12.47 -1.05
CA ASP A 175 4.90 -12.91 0.33
C ASP A 175 5.90 -12.27 1.27
N THR A 176 5.63 -12.35 2.59
CA THR A 176 6.48 -11.88 3.68
C THR A 176 6.65 -10.35 3.78
N LEU A 177 5.67 -9.58 3.26
CA LEU A 177 5.66 -8.13 3.43
C LEU A 177 5.45 -7.72 4.91
N ASP A 178 4.81 -8.58 5.70
CA ASP A 178 4.54 -8.34 7.12
C ASP A 178 5.79 -8.52 8.03
N THR A 179 6.95 -8.82 7.46
CA THR A 179 8.24 -8.72 8.18
C THR A 179 8.50 -7.32 8.71
N VAL A 180 7.88 -6.28 8.15
CA VAL A 180 7.89 -4.91 8.68
C VAL A 180 7.22 -4.78 10.06
N ASP A 181 6.33 -5.69 10.43
CA ASP A 181 5.71 -5.73 11.75
C ASP A 181 6.68 -6.26 12.82
N ILE A 182 7.68 -7.02 12.40
CA ILE A 182 8.75 -7.56 13.26
C ILE A 182 9.89 -6.55 13.42
N ASP A 183 10.22 -5.85 12.33
CA ASP A 183 11.19 -4.77 12.30
C ASP A 183 10.64 -3.55 11.54
N PRO A 184 9.97 -2.62 12.24
CA PRO A 184 9.41 -1.41 11.63
C PRO A 184 10.43 -0.53 10.91
N SER A 185 11.72 -0.66 11.20
CA SER A 185 12.77 0.10 10.49
C SER A 185 12.97 -0.37 9.04
N SER A 186 12.48 -1.57 8.70
CA SER A 186 12.54 -2.14 7.34
C SER A 186 11.46 -1.60 6.40
N LEU A 187 10.44 -0.89 6.93
CA LEU A 187 9.31 -0.40 6.15
C LEU A 187 9.71 0.41 4.90
N PRO A 188 10.63 1.41 4.97
CA PRO A 188 11.02 2.15 3.78
C PRO A 188 11.72 1.27 2.73
N GLY A 189 12.47 0.28 3.17
CA GLY A 189 13.14 -0.69 2.30
C GLY A 189 12.14 -1.56 1.56
N MET A 190 11.16 -2.11 2.27
CA MET A 190 10.08 -2.92 1.70
C MET A 190 9.26 -2.12 0.70
N ALA A 191 8.81 -0.92 1.07
CA ALA A 191 8.06 -0.04 0.17
C ALA A 191 8.86 0.30 -1.10
N SER A 192 10.17 0.58 -0.96
CA SER A 192 11.06 0.84 -2.09
C SER A 192 11.22 -0.37 -3.00
N LEU A 193 11.28 -1.59 -2.46
CA LEU A 193 11.36 -2.82 -3.26
C LEU A 193 10.10 -3.00 -4.11
N VAL A 194 8.91 -2.86 -3.52
CA VAL A 194 7.64 -2.99 -4.24
C VAL A 194 7.53 -1.92 -5.35
N ALA A 195 7.85 -0.67 -5.05
CA ALA A 195 7.85 0.40 -6.04
C ALA A 195 8.81 0.14 -7.21
N LYS A 196 9.99 -0.44 -6.95
CA LYS A 196 10.95 -0.83 -8.00
C LYS A 196 10.46 -2.00 -8.84
N LEU A 197 9.73 -2.93 -8.25
CA LEU A 197 9.12 -4.03 -9.00
C LEU A 197 8.07 -3.50 -9.98
N ASP A 198 7.20 -2.60 -9.54
CA ASP A 198 6.22 -1.93 -10.39
C ASP A 198 6.90 -1.13 -11.53
N GLU A 199 7.91 -0.30 -11.20
CA GLU A 199 8.67 0.46 -12.19
C GLU A 199 9.38 -0.45 -13.21
N THR A 200 9.92 -1.59 -12.75
CA THR A 200 10.68 -2.50 -13.62
C THR A 200 9.78 -3.35 -14.51
N PHE A 201 8.60 -3.70 -14.03
CA PHE A 201 7.65 -4.62 -14.68
C PHE A 201 6.23 -4.03 -14.75
N PRO A 202 6.02 -2.89 -15.42
CA PRO A 202 4.75 -2.13 -15.38
C PRO A 202 3.54 -2.90 -15.93
N GLU A 203 3.76 -3.98 -16.67
CA GLU A 203 2.67 -4.83 -17.20
C GLU A 203 2.37 -6.04 -16.29
N ALA A 204 3.23 -6.32 -15.32
CA ALA A 204 3.05 -7.44 -14.42
C ALA A 204 2.04 -7.11 -13.32
N LYS A 205 1.24 -8.11 -12.93
CA LYS A 205 0.34 -8.00 -11.79
C LYS A 205 1.10 -8.25 -10.50
N LEU A 206 1.17 -7.27 -9.64
CA LEU A 206 1.79 -7.36 -8.32
C LEU A 206 0.70 -7.60 -7.27
N VAL A 207 0.67 -8.79 -6.70
CA VAL A 207 -0.29 -9.16 -5.65
C VAL A 207 0.46 -9.30 -4.33
N ALA A 208 0.11 -8.49 -3.34
CA ALA A 208 0.73 -8.53 -2.02
C ALA A 208 0.01 -9.53 -1.11
N ASN A 209 0.75 -10.31 -0.30
CA ASN A 209 0.18 -11.09 0.79
C ASN A 209 0.28 -10.31 2.10
N ARG A 210 -0.88 -10.00 2.72
CA ARG A 210 -0.94 -9.23 3.98
C ARG A 210 -0.15 -7.91 3.90
N GLY A 211 0.81 -7.68 4.81
CA GLY A 211 1.64 -6.47 4.81
C GLY A 211 0.83 -5.20 5.05
N PHE A 212 -0.17 -5.25 5.95
CA PHE A 212 -1.12 -4.14 6.14
C PHE A 212 -0.45 -2.86 6.66
N THR A 213 0.65 -2.99 7.41
CA THR A 213 1.44 -1.84 7.87
C THR A 213 2.16 -1.13 6.73
N VAL A 214 2.62 -1.84 5.71
CA VAL A 214 3.27 -1.25 4.54
C VAL A 214 2.27 -0.87 3.44
N LEU A 215 1.04 -1.39 3.49
CA LEU A 215 0.03 -1.21 2.45
C LEU A 215 -0.24 0.26 2.07
N PRO A 216 -0.37 1.21 3.03
CA PRO A 216 -0.57 2.62 2.69
C PRO A 216 0.54 3.23 1.81
N TYR A 217 1.74 2.67 1.86
CA TYR A 217 2.90 3.14 1.10
C TYR A 217 3.05 2.47 -0.27
N ILE A 218 2.45 1.29 -0.45
CA ILE A 218 2.59 0.49 -1.67
C ILE A 218 1.30 0.36 -2.47
N SER A 219 0.17 0.82 -1.97
CA SER A 219 -1.16 0.59 -2.56
C SER A 219 -1.27 1.04 -4.02
N GLN A 220 -0.49 2.03 -4.43
CA GLN A 220 -0.42 2.52 -5.81
C GLN A 220 0.49 1.69 -6.73
N HIS A 221 1.26 0.77 -6.15
CA HIS A 221 2.24 -0.07 -6.83
C HIS A 221 1.81 -1.53 -6.90
N ILE A 222 0.64 -1.86 -6.37
CA ILE A 222 0.10 -3.23 -6.39
C ILE A 222 -1.20 -3.30 -7.17
N ASP A 223 -1.45 -4.43 -7.78
CA ASP A 223 -2.68 -4.73 -8.52
C ASP A 223 -3.67 -5.56 -7.70
N GLY A 224 -3.25 -6.15 -6.60
CA GLY A 224 -4.11 -6.99 -5.77
C GLY A 224 -3.52 -7.21 -4.38
N LEU A 225 -4.38 -7.61 -3.46
CA LEU A 225 -4.00 -7.91 -2.08
C LEU A 225 -4.60 -9.25 -1.67
N MET A 226 -3.84 -10.10 -0.98
CA MET A 226 -4.39 -11.23 -0.27
C MET A 226 -4.55 -10.91 1.20
N PHE A 227 -5.74 -11.16 1.74
CA PHE A 227 -6.00 -11.21 3.16
C PHE A 227 -6.06 -12.69 3.57
N GLU A 228 -4.93 -13.24 3.93
CA GLU A 228 -4.85 -14.58 4.48
C GLU A 228 -5.38 -14.58 5.92
N SER A 229 -6.28 -15.52 6.24
CA SER A 229 -6.94 -15.66 7.55
C SER A 229 -7.90 -14.49 7.88
N PHE A 230 -8.78 -14.13 6.95
CA PHE A 230 -9.79 -13.11 7.17
C PHE A 230 -10.94 -13.57 8.06
N ASN A 231 -11.35 -14.84 7.95
CA ASN A 231 -12.48 -15.41 8.71
C ASN A 231 -12.06 -16.41 9.77
N THR A 232 -10.89 -17.04 9.61
CA THR A 232 -10.43 -18.13 10.47
C THR A 232 -8.98 -17.91 10.87
N THR A 233 -8.52 -18.64 11.86
CA THR A 233 -7.11 -18.70 12.24
C THR A 233 -6.62 -20.13 12.31
N TYR A 234 -5.35 -20.36 11.99
CA TYR A 234 -4.69 -21.65 12.10
C TYR A 234 -3.77 -21.69 13.32
N ASN A 235 -4.03 -22.61 14.22
CA ASN A 235 -3.18 -22.86 15.37
C ASN A 235 -2.14 -23.95 15.01
N PHE A 236 -0.90 -23.53 14.79
CA PHE A 236 0.20 -24.43 14.43
C PHE A 236 0.58 -25.41 15.56
N GLU A 237 0.37 -25.05 16.83
CA GLU A 237 0.67 -25.97 17.96
C GLU A 237 -0.36 -27.11 18.04
N GLU A 238 -1.62 -26.81 17.80
CA GLU A 238 -2.72 -27.77 17.84
C GLU A 238 -2.98 -28.43 16.47
N ASN A 239 -2.36 -27.92 15.40
CA ASN A 239 -2.59 -28.32 14.01
C ASN A 239 -4.09 -28.28 13.65
N LYS A 240 -4.73 -27.15 13.97
CA LYS A 240 -6.17 -27.01 13.91
C LYS A 240 -6.59 -25.61 13.48
N VAL A 241 -7.62 -25.54 12.65
CA VAL A 241 -8.33 -24.31 12.33
C VAL A 241 -9.34 -23.99 13.43
N SER A 242 -9.50 -22.71 13.72
CA SER A 242 -10.51 -22.17 14.65
C SER A 242 -11.13 -20.91 14.07
N ASP A 243 -12.37 -20.62 14.45
CA ASP A 243 -12.94 -19.30 14.24
C ASP A 243 -12.08 -18.24 14.97
N LEU A 244 -12.11 -17.02 14.46
CA LEU A 244 -11.48 -15.88 15.12
C LEU A 244 -12.17 -15.61 16.46
N ASP A 245 -11.38 -15.29 17.47
CA ASP A 245 -11.92 -14.70 18.69
C ASP A 245 -12.42 -13.27 18.43
N GLU A 246 -13.09 -12.68 19.41
CA GLU A 246 -13.71 -11.36 19.27
C GLU A 246 -12.67 -10.26 18.97
N GLU A 247 -11.49 -10.33 19.57
CA GLU A 247 -10.41 -9.35 19.37
C GLU A 247 -9.82 -9.46 17.96
N SER A 248 -9.48 -10.67 17.54
CA SER A 248 -8.96 -10.93 16.19
C SER A 248 -9.98 -10.59 15.11
N ASN A 249 -11.26 -10.88 15.35
CA ASN A 249 -12.32 -10.52 14.41
C ASN A 249 -12.48 -9.00 14.28
N ALA A 250 -12.46 -8.27 15.40
CA ALA A 250 -12.54 -6.81 15.39
C ALA A 250 -11.33 -6.18 14.67
N TRP A 251 -10.14 -6.73 14.87
CA TRP A 251 -8.93 -6.28 14.17
C TRP A 251 -9.02 -6.53 12.65
N ASN A 252 -9.51 -7.70 12.22
CA ASN A 252 -9.69 -8.01 10.81
C ASN A 252 -10.72 -7.07 10.16
N GLU A 253 -11.81 -6.76 10.87
CA GLU A 253 -12.83 -5.81 10.39
C GLU A 253 -12.29 -4.39 10.30
N ASP A 254 -11.53 -3.95 11.29
CA ASP A 254 -10.88 -2.64 11.28
C ASP A 254 -9.88 -2.53 10.13
N THR A 255 -9.02 -3.54 9.97
CA THR A 255 -8.06 -3.61 8.86
C THR A 255 -8.76 -3.56 7.49
N ALA A 256 -9.85 -4.33 7.31
CA ALA A 256 -10.62 -4.32 6.07
C ALA A 256 -11.24 -2.95 5.78
N CYS A 257 -11.79 -2.28 6.79
CA CYS A 257 -12.51 -1.03 6.60
C CYS A 257 -11.59 0.19 6.56
N ASN A 258 -10.67 0.29 7.51
CA ASN A 258 -9.89 1.51 7.75
C ASN A 258 -8.51 1.50 7.07
N VAL A 259 -7.97 0.32 6.72
CA VAL A 259 -6.71 0.23 5.99
C VAL A 259 -6.95 -0.11 4.52
N ILE A 260 -7.49 -1.30 4.25
CA ILE A 260 -7.60 -1.80 2.87
C ILE A 260 -8.55 -0.94 2.03
N ASN A 261 -9.75 -0.67 2.52
CA ASN A 261 -10.75 0.07 1.75
C ASN A 261 -10.40 1.56 1.63
N SER A 262 -9.65 2.13 2.57
CA SER A 262 -9.11 3.47 2.43
C SER A 262 -8.10 3.55 1.29
N CYS A 263 -7.21 2.57 1.16
CA CYS A 263 -6.29 2.47 0.02
C CYS A 263 -7.05 2.29 -1.31
N ARG A 264 -8.02 1.36 -1.34
CA ARG A 264 -8.82 1.05 -2.54
C ARG A 264 -9.72 2.21 -3.02
N ARG A 265 -9.94 3.19 -2.18
CA ARG A 265 -10.71 4.39 -2.52
C ARG A 265 -10.07 5.18 -3.66
N TYR A 266 -8.76 5.21 -3.70
CA TYR A 266 -7.99 5.97 -4.69
C TYR A 266 -7.66 5.14 -5.92
N ASP A 267 -7.28 3.87 -5.72
CA ASP A 267 -6.96 2.93 -6.78
C ASP A 267 -7.57 1.58 -6.43
N TYR A 268 -8.61 1.18 -7.16
CA TYR A 268 -9.24 -0.09 -6.89
C TYR A 268 -8.33 -1.25 -7.29
N PHE A 269 -8.19 -2.20 -6.40
CA PHE A 269 -7.60 -3.51 -6.64
C PHE A 269 -8.44 -4.61 -5.99
N PRO A 270 -8.53 -5.82 -6.57
CA PRO A 270 -9.19 -6.96 -5.94
C PRO A 270 -8.48 -7.38 -4.66
N VAL A 271 -9.26 -7.81 -3.66
CA VAL A 271 -8.77 -8.42 -2.44
C VAL A 271 -9.19 -9.88 -2.41
N PHE A 272 -8.21 -10.76 -2.27
CA PHE A 272 -8.37 -12.21 -2.21
C PHE A 272 -8.38 -12.64 -0.75
N ALA A 273 -9.48 -13.21 -0.25
CA ALA A 273 -9.58 -13.72 1.12
C ALA A 273 -9.30 -15.23 1.10
N LEU A 274 -8.12 -15.61 1.56
CA LEU A 274 -7.74 -17.01 1.75
C LEU A 274 -8.00 -17.43 3.19
N ASP A 275 -8.86 -18.42 3.38
CA ASP A 275 -9.17 -18.95 4.69
C ASP A 275 -8.95 -20.46 4.74
N TYR A 276 -8.55 -20.94 5.91
CA TYR A 276 -8.39 -22.37 6.18
C TYR A 276 -9.61 -22.88 6.92
N VAL A 277 -10.05 -24.10 6.60
CA VAL A 277 -11.20 -24.77 7.20
C VAL A 277 -10.84 -26.20 7.57
N ASN A 278 -11.57 -26.78 8.50
CA ASN A 278 -11.39 -28.20 8.81
C ASN A 278 -11.98 -29.08 7.70
N GLU A 279 -11.38 -30.21 7.42
CA GLU A 279 -11.77 -31.11 6.33
C GLU A 279 -13.27 -31.50 6.38
N TYR A 280 -13.80 -31.73 7.59
CA TYR A 280 -15.21 -32.06 7.76
C TYR A 280 -16.15 -30.87 7.49
N GLU A 281 -15.71 -29.65 7.71
CA GLU A 281 -16.48 -28.44 7.45
C GLU A 281 -16.52 -28.12 5.96
N TYR A 282 -15.53 -28.57 5.21
CA TYR A 282 -15.47 -28.39 3.77
C TYR A 282 -16.65 -29.05 3.04
N ASP A 283 -17.10 -30.23 3.47
CA ASP A 283 -18.26 -30.91 2.86
C ASP A 283 -19.57 -30.10 3.00
N TYR A 284 -19.63 -29.19 3.97
CA TYR A 284 -20.75 -28.29 4.20
C TYR A 284 -20.47 -26.84 3.78
N MET A 285 -19.38 -26.58 3.13
CA MET A 285 -18.83 -25.31 2.73
C MET A 285 -19.19 -24.19 3.71
N PRO A 286 -18.24 -23.46 4.26
CA PRO A 286 -18.51 -22.37 5.18
C PRO A 286 -19.05 -21.16 4.40
N LEU A 287 -20.26 -21.29 3.89
CA LEU A 287 -20.96 -20.25 3.15
C LEU A 287 -21.03 -18.93 3.93
N THR A 288 -20.96 -19.03 5.25
CA THR A 288 -20.84 -17.87 6.14
C THR A 288 -19.55 -17.07 5.87
N TYR A 289 -18.40 -17.74 5.70
CA TYR A 289 -17.12 -17.09 5.42
C TYR A 289 -17.12 -16.46 4.03
N TYR A 290 -17.69 -17.16 3.05
CA TYR A 290 -17.86 -16.63 1.70
C TYR A 290 -18.75 -15.38 1.70
N ASN A 291 -19.93 -15.45 2.35
CA ASN A 291 -20.84 -14.31 2.43
C ASN A 291 -20.21 -13.12 3.14
N ARG A 292 -19.47 -13.36 4.25
CA ARG A 292 -18.77 -12.28 4.94
C ARG A 292 -17.71 -11.63 4.06
N SER A 293 -16.88 -12.40 3.37
CA SER A 293 -15.87 -11.87 2.45
C SER A 293 -16.51 -11.06 1.33
N TRP A 294 -17.60 -11.54 0.71
CA TRP A 294 -18.32 -10.79 -0.32
C TRP A 294 -18.92 -9.47 0.21
N GLN A 295 -19.37 -9.43 1.45
CA GLN A 295 -19.87 -8.20 2.08
C GLN A 295 -18.77 -7.13 2.21
N TYR A 296 -17.50 -7.52 2.29
CA TYR A 296 -16.34 -6.63 2.25
C TYR A 296 -15.79 -6.37 0.84
N ASP A 297 -16.46 -6.87 -0.19
CA ASP A 297 -15.96 -6.89 -1.58
C ASP A 297 -14.65 -7.67 -1.72
N PHE A 298 -14.44 -8.69 -0.90
CA PHE A 298 -13.33 -9.61 -1.00
C PHE A 298 -13.73 -10.85 -1.79
N ILE A 299 -12.79 -11.45 -2.49
CA ILE A 299 -12.97 -12.65 -3.28
C ILE A 299 -12.53 -13.83 -2.41
N PRO A 300 -13.45 -14.71 -1.94
CA PRO A 300 -13.11 -15.78 -1.02
C PRO A 300 -12.56 -17.03 -1.72
N TYR A 301 -11.66 -17.71 -1.02
CA TYR A 301 -11.27 -19.08 -1.29
C TYR A 301 -10.96 -19.78 0.05
N CYS A 302 -11.62 -20.89 0.32
CA CYS A 302 -11.36 -21.71 1.51
C CYS A 302 -10.71 -23.03 1.11
N THR A 303 -9.73 -23.46 1.91
CA THR A 303 -9.06 -24.75 1.76
C THR A 303 -8.88 -25.43 3.11
N TYR A 304 -8.85 -26.76 3.14
CA TYR A 304 -8.49 -27.51 4.34
C TYR A 304 -7.00 -27.95 4.36
N ASP A 305 -6.26 -27.60 3.33
CA ASP A 305 -4.83 -27.90 3.20
C ASP A 305 -3.98 -26.65 3.36
N ILE A 306 -3.31 -26.54 4.49
CA ILE A 306 -2.42 -25.39 4.80
C ILE A 306 -1.18 -25.33 3.89
N HIS A 307 -0.84 -26.44 3.23
CA HIS A 307 0.26 -26.48 2.25
C HIS A 307 -0.20 -26.12 0.83
N LEU A 308 -1.49 -25.88 0.65
CA LEU A 308 -2.10 -25.50 -0.64
C LEU A 308 -1.79 -26.47 -1.78
N SER A 309 -1.50 -27.75 -1.45
CA SER A 309 -1.10 -28.80 -2.41
C SER A 309 -2.27 -29.66 -2.89
N THR A 310 -3.43 -29.52 -2.25
CA THR A 310 -4.65 -30.24 -2.57
C THR A 310 -5.60 -29.34 -3.37
N PRO A 311 -6.11 -29.78 -4.54
CA PRO A 311 -7.07 -29.00 -5.31
C PRO A 311 -8.44 -29.02 -4.61
N VAL A 312 -8.84 -27.88 -4.06
CA VAL A 312 -10.12 -27.68 -3.37
C VAL A 312 -11.04 -26.86 -4.23
N TYR A 313 -12.13 -27.45 -4.71
CA TYR A 313 -13.10 -26.77 -5.57
C TYR A 313 -14.33 -26.34 -4.77
N PRO A 314 -14.50 -25.03 -4.49
CA PRO A 314 -15.63 -24.50 -3.73
C PRO A 314 -16.91 -24.56 -4.57
N LYS A 315 -17.79 -25.48 -4.26
CA LYS A 315 -19.01 -25.75 -5.04
C LYS A 315 -20.26 -25.73 -4.16
N ASP A 316 -21.37 -25.36 -4.77
CA ASP A 316 -22.70 -25.50 -4.21
C ASP A 316 -23.18 -26.97 -4.23
N ALA A 317 -24.41 -27.21 -3.75
CA ALA A 317 -25.01 -28.54 -3.73
C ALA A 317 -25.24 -29.11 -5.14
N GLU A 318 -25.34 -28.26 -6.13
CA GLU A 318 -25.51 -28.60 -7.56
C GLU A 318 -24.17 -28.84 -8.26
N GLY A 319 -23.03 -28.54 -7.62
CA GLY A 319 -21.69 -28.73 -8.16
C GLY A 319 -21.14 -27.54 -8.93
N ASN A 320 -21.79 -26.38 -8.89
CA ASN A 320 -21.26 -25.16 -9.52
C ASN A 320 -20.31 -24.42 -8.58
N LEU A 321 -19.37 -23.66 -9.15
CA LEU A 321 -18.51 -22.78 -8.38
C LEU A 321 -19.36 -21.77 -7.59
N LEU A 322 -19.06 -21.60 -6.30
CA LEU A 322 -19.72 -20.60 -5.48
C LEU A 322 -19.46 -19.20 -6.03
N THR A 323 -20.53 -18.46 -6.24
CA THR A 323 -20.50 -17.08 -6.71
C THR A 323 -21.34 -16.19 -5.81
N PRO A 324 -21.04 -14.87 -5.71
CA PRO A 324 -21.86 -13.94 -4.96
C PRO A 324 -23.31 -13.95 -5.48
N THR A 325 -24.26 -14.08 -4.57
CA THR A 325 -25.70 -14.05 -4.89
C THR A 325 -26.33 -12.66 -4.74
N SER A 326 -25.60 -11.70 -4.18
CA SER A 326 -26.00 -10.33 -3.90
C SER A 326 -24.88 -9.35 -4.22
N ASN A 327 -25.16 -8.06 -4.10
CA ASN A 327 -24.15 -7.02 -4.27
C ASN A 327 -23.00 -7.24 -3.32
N ARG A 328 -21.79 -7.24 -3.86
CA ARG A 328 -20.54 -7.29 -3.10
C ARG A 328 -20.33 -5.93 -2.41
N GLY A 329 -19.72 -5.94 -1.26
CA GLY A 329 -19.25 -4.73 -0.60
C GLY A 329 -20.26 -3.95 0.26
N GLU A 330 -21.41 -4.51 0.58
CA GLU A 330 -22.44 -3.80 1.38
C GLU A 330 -21.94 -3.35 2.77
N LEU A 331 -21.12 -4.15 3.46
CA LEU A 331 -20.57 -3.79 4.77
C LEU A 331 -19.37 -2.84 4.67
N ALA A 332 -18.52 -3.06 3.69
CA ALA A 332 -17.33 -2.24 3.49
C ALA A 332 -17.64 -0.75 3.39
N LEU A 333 -18.81 -0.42 2.91
CA LEU A 333 -19.18 0.93 2.52
C LEU A 333 -20.13 1.62 3.45
N SER A 334 -20.85 0.91 4.27
CA SER A 334 -21.58 1.56 5.38
C SER A 334 -20.63 2.32 6.29
N LYS A 335 -19.38 1.86 6.38
CA LYS A 335 -18.32 2.52 7.16
C LYS A 335 -17.55 3.58 6.36
N LEU A 336 -17.34 3.40 5.06
CA LEU A 336 -16.73 4.44 4.21
C LEU A 336 -17.66 5.58 3.86
N ALA A 337 -18.96 5.32 3.75
CA ALA A 337 -19.96 6.36 3.51
C ALA A 337 -20.14 7.33 4.69
N SER A 338 -19.75 6.93 5.90
CA SER A 338 -19.69 7.85 7.04
C SER A 338 -18.40 8.69 7.06
N SER A 339 -17.41 8.32 6.29
CA SER A 339 -16.19 9.08 6.02
C SER A 339 -16.20 9.62 4.58
N GLU A 340 -17.40 9.95 4.04
CA GLU A 340 -17.44 10.72 2.80
C GLU A 340 -16.46 11.87 2.95
N LEU A 341 -15.62 11.99 1.98
CA LEU A 341 -14.66 13.01 1.59
C LEU A 341 -14.95 14.46 2.06
N GLU A 342 -15.70 14.65 3.15
CA GLU A 342 -15.78 15.91 3.86
C GLU A 342 -14.39 16.19 4.41
N GLY A 343 -13.67 17.06 3.70
CA GLY A 343 -12.34 17.47 4.10
C GLY A 343 -11.24 17.32 3.03
N PHE A 344 -11.52 16.75 1.87
CA PHE A 344 -10.57 16.74 0.75
C PHE A 344 -10.93 17.85 -0.24
N ASN A 345 -10.35 19.00 -0.07
CA ASN A 345 -10.64 20.20 -0.86
C ASN A 345 -9.38 20.77 -1.49
N GLY A 346 -9.04 20.36 -2.70
CA GLY A 346 -8.05 21.05 -3.50
C GLY A 346 -8.70 21.83 -4.63
N ASP A 347 -8.13 22.95 -5.01
CA ASP A 347 -8.60 23.72 -6.15
C ASP A 347 -8.17 23.07 -7.47
N LYS A 348 -9.15 22.52 -8.21
CA LYS A 348 -8.99 21.91 -9.54
C LYS A 348 -9.33 22.84 -10.68
N SER A 349 -9.57 24.12 -10.38
CA SER A 349 -9.90 25.12 -11.40
C SER A 349 -8.70 25.45 -12.30
N ALA A 350 -8.97 26.13 -13.40
CA ALA A 350 -7.93 26.63 -14.30
C ALA A 350 -7.07 27.74 -13.66
N ASP A 351 -7.51 28.31 -12.53
CA ASP A 351 -6.79 29.37 -11.82
C ASP A 351 -5.65 28.79 -10.96
N ASN A 352 -5.76 27.53 -10.52
CA ASN A 352 -4.65 26.81 -9.89
C ASN A 352 -3.66 26.32 -10.95
N LEU A 353 -2.60 27.06 -11.17
CA LEU A 353 -1.56 26.75 -12.16
C LEU A 353 -0.78 25.47 -11.84
N ALA A 354 -0.77 25.03 -10.58
CA ALA A 354 -0.07 23.81 -10.16
C ALA A 354 -0.86 22.56 -10.47
N TYR A 355 -2.21 22.61 -10.55
CA TYR A 355 -3.03 21.44 -10.72
C TYR A 355 -2.59 20.60 -11.94
N VAL A 356 -2.52 19.29 -11.75
CA VAL A 356 -1.91 18.35 -12.71
C VAL A 356 -2.49 18.47 -14.13
N ASP A 357 -3.81 18.68 -14.27
CA ASP A 357 -4.45 18.84 -15.58
C ASP A 357 -4.19 20.21 -16.23
N ASN A 358 -3.67 21.18 -15.49
CA ASN A 358 -3.28 22.51 -15.99
C ASN A 358 -1.85 22.53 -16.57
N GLY A 359 -1.18 21.37 -16.59
CA GLY A 359 0.04 21.13 -17.36
C GLY A 359 1.35 21.50 -16.65
N ALA A 360 1.32 21.69 -15.33
CA ALA A 360 2.55 21.83 -14.54
C ALA A 360 3.28 20.49 -14.43
N THR A 361 4.60 20.50 -14.60
CA THR A 361 5.47 19.35 -14.33
C THR A 361 6.11 19.49 -12.97
N VAL A 362 5.96 18.48 -12.12
CA VAL A 362 6.52 18.45 -10.76
C VAL A 362 7.83 17.68 -10.75
N LYS A 363 8.84 18.24 -10.09
CA LYS A 363 10.12 17.59 -9.77
C LYS A 363 10.43 17.79 -8.29
N VAL A 364 11.13 16.84 -7.71
CA VAL A 364 11.54 16.88 -6.29
C VAL A 364 13.00 16.48 -6.15
N ASP A 365 13.62 16.84 -5.02
CA ASP A 365 15.01 16.43 -4.72
C ASP A 365 15.11 14.93 -4.42
N SER A 366 14.10 14.38 -3.75
CA SER A 366 14.07 13.00 -3.30
C SER A 366 12.63 12.59 -2.94
N THR A 367 12.40 11.28 -2.79
CA THR A 367 11.11 10.76 -2.34
C THR A 367 11.34 9.69 -1.29
N TYR A 368 10.62 9.73 -0.19
CA TYR A 368 10.63 8.66 0.81
C TYR A 368 10.04 7.37 0.22
N GLY A 369 10.58 6.22 0.61
CA GLY A 369 10.17 4.95 0.03
C GLY A 369 8.64 4.74 0.09
N GLY A 370 8.06 4.37 -1.05
CA GLY A 370 6.62 4.16 -1.20
C GLY A 370 5.78 5.40 -1.51
N TYR A 371 6.31 6.61 -1.34
CA TYR A 371 5.64 7.84 -1.78
C TYR A 371 5.90 8.14 -3.25
N ASN A 372 5.03 8.97 -3.84
CA ASN A 372 5.24 9.51 -5.18
C ASN A 372 4.80 10.98 -5.26
N THR A 373 5.13 11.63 -6.37
CA THR A 373 4.86 13.06 -6.54
C THR A 373 3.42 13.40 -6.94
N LYS A 374 2.56 12.43 -7.18
CA LYS A 374 1.18 12.68 -7.63
C LYS A 374 0.36 13.45 -6.59
N ALA A 375 0.57 13.16 -5.30
CA ALA A 375 -0.13 13.82 -4.21
C ALA A 375 0.26 15.31 -4.03
N ILE A 376 1.24 15.82 -4.77
CA ILE A 376 1.68 17.21 -4.62
C ILE A 376 0.74 18.21 -5.29
N ASN A 377 0.02 17.78 -6.35
CA ASN A 377 -0.79 18.68 -7.17
C ASN A 377 -1.99 17.99 -7.82
N ASP A 378 -2.58 17.00 -7.15
CA ASP A 378 -3.76 16.27 -7.63
C ASP A 378 -5.10 16.90 -7.24
N GLY A 379 -5.04 18.03 -6.52
CA GLY A 379 -6.19 18.76 -6.03
C GLY A 379 -6.86 18.09 -4.83
N TRP A 380 -6.07 17.47 -3.96
CA TRP A 380 -6.55 16.83 -2.74
C TRP A 380 -5.70 17.20 -1.53
N TYR A 381 -6.34 17.70 -0.47
CA TYR A 381 -5.73 17.79 0.86
C TYR A 381 -6.80 17.68 1.94
N VAL A 382 -6.40 17.37 3.15
CA VAL A 382 -7.30 17.12 4.28
C VAL A 382 -7.40 18.36 5.14
N THR A 383 -8.62 18.81 5.38
CA THR A 383 -8.93 19.98 6.23
C THR A 383 -9.28 19.59 7.68
N ASP A 384 -9.64 18.31 7.94
CA ASP A 384 -9.96 17.84 9.30
C ASP A 384 -8.68 17.63 10.11
N GLU A 385 -8.52 18.42 11.18
CA GLU A 385 -7.38 18.32 12.10
C GLU A 385 -7.27 16.97 12.82
N ASN A 386 -8.36 16.20 12.90
CA ASN A 386 -8.40 14.90 13.54
C ASN A 386 -8.26 13.75 12.52
N HIS A 387 -8.03 14.06 11.25
CA HIS A 387 -7.85 13.04 10.23
C HIS A 387 -6.63 12.16 10.54
N VAL A 388 -6.83 10.86 10.49
CA VAL A 388 -5.75 9.87 10.55
C VAL A 388 -5.42 9.45 9.12
N GLN A 389 -4.19 9.69 8.68
CA GLN A 389 -3.78 9.28 7.34
C GLN A 389 -3.82 7.76 7.23
N SER A 390 -4.59 7.28 6.29
CA SER A 390 -4.79 5.85 6.03
C SER A 390 -4.14 5.40 4.73
N ASN A 391 -3.85 6.34 3.84
CA ASN A 391 -3.16 6.10 2.57
C ASN A 391 -2.12 7.19 2.31
N TRP A 392 -1.02 7.12 3.06
CA TRP A 392 0.05 8.11 3.07
C TRP A 392 0.56 8.48 1.67
N SER A 393 0.72 7.49 0.79
CA SER A 393 1.24 7.70 -0.56
C SER A 393 0.28 8.39 -1.52
N LYS A 394 -1.01 8.45 -1.18
CA LYS A 394 -2.05 9.14 -1.94
C LYS A 394 -2.43 10.48 -1.33
N GLU A 395 -2.35 10.59 -0.02
CA GLU A 395 -2.75 11.77 0.73
C GLU A 395 -1.62 12.79 0.87
N SER A 396 -0.38 12.36 0.64
CA SER A 396 0.79 13.23 0.77
C SER A 396 2.02 12.70 0.03
N TRP A 397 2.98 13.57 -0.19
CA TRP A 397 4.34 13.24 -0.59
C TRP A 397 5.32 13.58 0.54
N ALA A 398 6.35 12.76 0.71
CA ALA A 398 7.45 13.02 1.64
C ALA A 398 8.81 12.89 0.95
N SER A 399 9.74 13.80 1.28
CA SER A 399 11.14 13.69 0.87
C SER A 399 11.84 12.55 1.63
N ALA A 400 13.01 12.11 1.17
CA ALA A 400 13.87 11.24 1.97
C ALA A 400 14.25 11.90 3.31
N ASP A 401 14.37 11.10 4.39
CA ASP A 401 14.77 11.61 5.70
C ASP A 401 16.28 11.93 5.71
N ASN A 402 16.60 13.19 5.46
CA ASN A 402 17.99 13.65 5.46
C ASN A 402 18.13 15.06 6.07
N LYS A 403 18.47 15.12 7.34
CA LYS A 403 18.71 16.39 8.06
C LYS A 403 19.85 17.25 7.49
N GLY A 404 20.73 16.67 6.70
CA GLY A 404 21.91 17.35 6.13
C GLY A 404 21.66 17.93 4.74
N ALA A 405 20.51 17.67 4.13
CA ALA A 405 20.14 18.14 2.81
C ALA A 405 19.05 19.20 2.86
N ASP A 406 19.00 20.05 1.85
CA ASP A 406 17.83 20.86 1.54
C ASP A 406 16.83 19.99 0.79
N HIS A 407 15.54 20.15 1.06
CA HIS A 407 14.46 19.48 0.33
C HIS A 407 13.69 20.49 -0.50
N TRP A 408 13.17 20.10 -1.64
CA TRP A 408 12.45 21.01 -2.52
C TRP A 408 11.45 20.31 -3.44
N ILE A 409 10.41 21.08 -3.80
CA ILE A 409 9.43 20.76 -4.85
C ILE A 409 9.54 21.85 -5.91
N GLU A 410 9.81 21.50 -7.15
CA GLU A 410 9.91 22.37 -8.31
C GLU A 410 8.73 22.15 -9.26
N PHE A 411 8.09 23.25 -9.67
CA PHE A 411 7.09 23.26 -10.74
C PHE A 411 7.70 23.89 -12.00
N GLU A 412 7.57 23.23 -13.13
CA GLU A 412 7.99 23.71 -14.43
C GLU A 412 6.78 23.83 -15.36
N PHE A 413 6.59 24.99 -15.96
CA PHE A 413 5.53 25.31 -16.90
C PHE A 413 6.08 25.36 -18.32
N ALA A 414 5.27 24.92 -19.30
CA ALA A 414 5.66 24.98 -20.72
C ALA A 414 5.94 26.42 -21.22
N GLU A 415 5.25 27.41 -20.64
CA GLU A 415 5.41 28.83 -20.89
C GLU A 415 5.51 29.58 -19.57
N ALA A 416 6.16 30.76 -19.60
CA ALA A 416 6.24 31.61 -18.41
C ALA A 416 4.85 32.04 -17.95
N LYS A 417 4.60 31.97 -16.63
CA LYS A 417 3.35 32.34 -15.96
C LYS A 417 3.57 33.55 -15.09
N GLU A 418 2.54 34.39 -14.95
CA GLU A 418 2.45 35.40 -13.90
C GLU A 418 2.02 34.70 -12.61
N ILE A 419 2.76 34.89 -11.53
CA ILE A 419 2.51 34.22 -10.23
C ILE A 419 2.68 35.26 -9.12
N SER A 420 1.75 35.27 -8.15
CA SER A 420 1.85 36.14 -6.95
C SER A 420 1.59 35.37 -5.65
N GLN A 421 1.14 34.10 -5.73
CA GLN A 421 0.86 33.31 -4.54
C GLN A 421 1.23 31.85 -4.77
N VAL A 422 1.78 31.24 -3.73
CA VAL A 422 1.94 29.78 -3.61
C VAL A 422 1.35 29.37 -2.27
N ILE A 423 0.45 28.40 -2.30
CA ILE A 423 -0.14 27.81 -1.10
C ILE A 423 0.39 26.41 -0.96
N VAL A 424 0.84 26.07 0.25
CA VAL A 424 1.34 24.73 0.58
C VAL A 424 0.51 24.17 1.72
N HIS A 425 -0.15 23.04 1.45
CA HIS A 425 -0.84 22.25 2.46
C HIS A 425 0.12 21.17 2.98
N TRP A 426 0.61 21.38 4.20
CA TRP A 426 1.51 20.44 4.85
C TRP A 426 0.73 19.21 5.34
N ALA A 427 1.37 18.07 5.34
CA ALA A 427 0.72 16.85 5.81
C ALA A 427 0.29 16.97 7.27
N ASN A 428 -0.85 16.36 7.57
CA ASN A 428 -1.42 16.26 8.91
C ASN A 428 -1.78 14.80 9.20
N ASP A 429 -1.52 14.35 10.42
CA ASP A 429 -1.92 13.04 10.89
C ASP A 429 -2.35 13.09 12.34
N ASN A 430 -3.65 12.94 12.59
CA ASN A 430 -4.26 12.91 13.91
C ASN A 430 -3.79 14.06 14.83
N GLY A 431 -3.87 15.30 14.32
CA GLY A 431 -3.44 16.49 15.03
C GLY A 431 -1.93 16.70 15.11
N THR A 432 -1.14 15.85 14.45
CA THR A 432 0.29 16.08 14.26
C THR A 432 0.49 16.76 12.91
N TYR A 433 0.96 17.99 12.93
CA TYR A 433 1.22 18.79 11.74
C TYR A 433 2.68 18.66 11.31
N TYR A 434 2.90 18.51 10.02
CA TYR A 434 4.24 18.34 9.46
C TYR A 434 4.74 19.60 8.75
N SER A 435 4.23 20.77 9.14
CA SER A 435 4.74 22.06 8.66
C SER A 435 6.19 22.27 9.12
N PRO A 436 7.04 22.85 8.26
CA PRO A 436 8.46 23.04 8.57
C PRO A 436 8.69 24.23 9.49
N LYS A 437 9.91 24.33 10.05
CA LYS A 437 10.38 25.55 10.73
C LYS A 437 10.55 26.72 9.76
N LYS A 438 10.91 26.41 8.50
CA LYS A 438 11.17 27.41 7.47
C LYS A 438 10.95 26.83 6.10
N ALA A 439 10.27 27.57 5.24
CA ALA A 439 10.20 27.30 3.82
C ALA A 439 10.35 28.61 3.00
N ILE A 440 10.88 28.48 1.79
CA ILE A 440 11.24 29.57 0.90
C ILE A 440 10.66 29.30 -0.47
N VAL A 441 9.89 30.23 -1.01
CA VAL A 441 9.51 30.20 -2.42
C VAL A 441 10.58 30.88 -3.24
N GLN A 442 11.06 30.21 -4.29
CA GLN A 442 12.09 30.69 -5.17
C GLN A 442 11.65 30.58 -6.64
N ILE A 443 12.10 31.53 -7.46
CA ILE A 443 11.92 31.50 -8.91
C ILE A 443 13.26 31.32 -9.61
N PHE A 444 13.25 30.75 -10.83
CA PHE A 444 14.45 30.57 -11.62
C PHE A 444 14.61 31.72 -12.61
N VAL A 445 15.65 32.54 -12.42
CA VAL A 445 15.95 33.72 -13.25
C VAL A 445 17.43 33.73 -13.59
N ASP A 446 17.76 33.95 -14.85
CA ASP A 446 19.13 34.09 -15.36
C ASP A 446 20.08 32.95 -14.93
N GLY A 447 19.55 31.73 -14.83
CA GLY A 447 20.34 30.55 -14.48
C GLY A 447 20.53 30.32 -12.98
N ALA A 448 19.85 31.06 -12.12
CA ALA A 448 19.93 30.95 -10.66
C ALA A 448 18.56 30.96 -9.99
N TRP A 449 18.45 30.34 -8.83
CA TRP A 449 17.30 30.43 -7.97
C TRP A 449 17.35 31.70 -7.12
N VAL A 450 16.24 32.46 -7.07
CA VAL A 450 16.11 33.72 -6.35
C VAL A 450 14.93 33.61 -5.37
N ASP A 451 15.15 33.94 -4.12
CA ASP A 451 14.11 33.99 -3.08
C ASP A 451 13.10 35.10 -3.38
N VAL A 452 11.80 34.77 -3.38
CA VAL A 452 10.72 35.76 -3.52
C VAL A 452 9.86 35.87 -2.27
N CYS A 453 9.72 34.80 -1.50
CA CYS A 453 9.02 34.82 -0.23
C CYS A 453 9.64 33.80 0.73
N THR A 454 9.69 34.17 2.01
CA THR A 454 10.16 33.25 3.08
C THR A 454 9.18 33.30 4.24
N LEU A 455 8.70 32.15 4.66
CA LEU A 455 7.94 31.96 5.88
C LEU A 455 8.72 31.15 6.89
N THR A 456 8.55 31.50 8.17
CA THR A 456 9.17 30.81 9.30
C THR A 456 8.13 30.56 10.38
N ASN A 457 8.22 29.40 11.00
CA ASN A 457 7.40 28.99 12.13
C ASN A 457 8.30 28.81 13.37
N GLU A 458 9.13 29.80 13.67
CA GLU A 458 9.93 29.84 14.89
C GLU A 458 9.26 30.79 15.88
N PRO A 459 8.97 30.37 17.13
CA PRO A 459 8.44 31.27 18.15
C PRO A 459 9.45 32.36 18.43
N ALA A 460 8.96 33.59 18.55
CA ALA A 460 9.80 34.74 18.86
C ALA A 460 10.35 34.68 20.30
N THR A 461 9.65 33.97 21.21
CA THR A 461 10.07 33.71 22.59
C THR A 461 9.63 32.31 23.07
N GLU A 462 10.23 31.80 24.16
CA GLU A 462 9.87 30.55 24.83
C GLU A 462 8.40 30.48 25.32
N TYR A 463 7.69 31.60 25.31
CA TYR A 463 6.31 31.73 25.80
C TYR A 463 5.30 32.10 24.71
N ASP A 464 5.76 32.39 23.51
CA ASP A 464 4.84 32.57 22.38
C ASP A 464 4.32 31.17 22.01
N ASP A 465 2.98 31.01 22.11
CA ASP A 465 2.35 29.88 21.46
C ASP A 465 2.87 29.86 20.03
N TYR A 466 3.47 28.75 19.60
CA TYR A 466 3.72 28.50 18.19
C TYR A 466 2.41 28.85 17.50
N LEU A 467 2.42 29.80 16.61
CA LEU A 467 1.31 30.13 15.73
C LEU A 467 0.74 28.79 15.30
N ALA A 468 -0.50 28.55 15.67
CA ALA A 468 -1.17 27.27 15.53
C ALA A 468 -0.59 26.60 14.32
N PHE A 469 -0.01 25.40 14.47
CA PHE A 469 0.69 24.74 13.40
C PHE A 469 -0.28 24.69 12.24
N ASP A 470 -0.21 25.73 11.41
CA ASP A 470 -1.13 25.89 10.33
C ASP A 470 -0.73 24.86 9.30
N THR A 471 -1.61 23.95 8.98
CA THR A 471 -1.39 22.98 7.93
C THR A 471 -1.23 23.66 6.58
N THR A 472 -1.68 24.92 6.46
CA THR A 472 -1.69 25.67 5.21
C THR A 472 -0.84 26.93 5.33
N TRP A 473 0.17 27.05 4.46
CA TRP A 473 0.98 28.26 4.37
C TRP A 473 0.74 28.96 3.06
N SER A 474 0.33 30.24 3.12
CA SER A 474 0.21 31.12 1.96
C SER A 474 1.45 32.00 1.83
N PHE A 475 2.19 31.80 0.74
CA PHE A 475 3.33 32.62 0.34
C PHE A 475 2.86 33.67 -0.66
N GLU A 476 2.72 34.91 -0.22
CA GLU A 476 2.30 36.04 -1.05
C GLU A 476 3.49 36.91 -1.39
N PHE A 477 3.61 37.35 -2.63
CA PHE A 477 4.71 38.18 -3.11
C PHE A 477 4.28 39.04 -4.31
N GLU A 478 5.08 40.04 -4.66
CA GLU A 478 4.84 40.82 -5.86
C GLU A 478 4.83 39.90 -7.08
N THR A 479 3.89 40.14 -8.03
CA THR A 479 3.74 39.31 -9.23
C THR A 479 5.06 39.15 -9.97
N VAL A 480 5.48 37.93 -10.18
CA VAL A 480 6.67 37.55 -10.93
C VAL A 480 6.27 36.85 -12.21
N VAL A 481 7.11 36.89 -13.23
CA VAL A 481 6.93 36.14 -14.48
C VAL A 481 8.03 35.09 -14.57
N THR A 482 7.65 33.83 -14.51
CA THR A 482 8.62 32.73 -14.55
C THR A 482 8.01 31.45 -15.15
N ASN A 483 8.83 30.59 -15.69
CA ASN A 483 8.43 29.23 -16.08
C ASN A 483 8.89 28.17 -15.09
N LYS A 484 9.60 28.56 -14.01
CA LYS A 484 10.02 27.65 -12.94
C LYS A 484 9.93 28.31 -11.58
N ILE A 485 9.25 27.65 -10.68
CA ILE A 485 9.12 28.04 -9.28
C ILE A 485 9.35 26.82 -8.40
N ARG A 486 9.93 27.02 -7.20
CA ARG A 486 10.08 25.93 -6.24
C ARG A 486 9.81 26.38 -4.82
N ILE A 487 9.39 25.41 -4.03
CA ILE A 487 9.30 25.51 -2.56
C ILE A 487 10.54 24.79 -2.03
N LEU A 488 11.36 25.51 -1.27
CA LEU A 488 12.59 25.03 -0.64
C LEU A 488 12.41 24.95 0.86
N GLN A 489 12.64 23.79 1.44
CA GLN A 489 12.82 23.59 2.87
C GLN A 489 14.32 23.47 3.16
N PRO A 490 14.95 24.44 3.83
CA PRO A 490 16.37 24.33 4.16
C PRO A 490 16.67 23.15 5.07
N LYS A 491 17.87 22.64 4.98
CA LYS A 491 18.35 21.52 5.80
C LYS A 491 18.07 21.72 7.29
N GLY A 492 17.54 20.68 7.92
CA GLY A 492 17.22 20.68 9.34
C GLY A 492 15.99 21.51 9.72
N CYS A 493 15.25 22.05 8.73
CA CYS A 493 14.03 22.81 8.94
C CYS A 493 12.74 21.99 8.72
N GLY A 494 12.81 20.65 8.72
CA GLY A 494 11.64 19.79 8.57
C GLY A 494 10.69 19.83 9.75
N ALA A 495 9.66 19.01 9.67
CA ALA A 495 8.54 18.98 10.60
C ALA A 495 8.96 18.95 12.08
N HIS A 496 8.25 19.70 12.87
CA HIS A 496 8.60 20.07 14.22
C HIS A 496 7.40 19.91 15.15
N ASP A 497 7.52 19.08 16.16
CA ASP A 497 6.52 18.98 17.20
C ASP A 497 6.71 20.09 18.24
N LYS A 498 5.63 20.82 18.58
CA LYS A 498 5.65 21.84 19.62
C LYS A 498 6.01 21.32 21.00
N PHE A 499 5.89 20.02 21.23
CA PHE A 499 6.19 19.37 22.51
C PHE A 499 7.50 18.59 22.50
N ASN A 500 8.06 18.31 21.34
CA ASN A 500 9.20 17.40 21.21
C ASN A 500 10.03 17.78 19.98
N ASP A 501 11.13 18.47 20.15
CA ASP A 501 12.00 19.05 19.10
C ASP A 501 12.41 18.14 17.94
N ALA A 502 11.85 16.95 17.81
CA ALA A 502 12.44 15.89 17.02
C ALA A 502 11.51 15.08 16.11
N VAL A 503 10.30 15.55 15.75
CA VAL A 503 9.36 14.65 15.07
C VAL A 503 9.89 14.19 13.71
N ARG A 504 10.34 15.04 12.82
CA ARG A 504 10.92 14.65 11.51
C ARG A 504 11.75 15.80 10.89
N PRO A 505 12.82 16.27 11.53
CA PRO A 505 13.56 17.46 11.06
C PRO A 505 14.29 17.26 9.72
N GLY A 506 14.35 16.03 9.21
CA GLY A 506 14.96 15.69 7.94
C GLY A 506 14.00 15.43 6.80
N ILE A 507 12.70 15.64 7.00
CA ILE A 507 11.67 15.34 5.98
C ILE A 507 10.91 16.62 5.62
N MET A 508 10.66 16.84 4.35
CA MET A 508 9.64 17.75 3.82
C MET A 508 8.40 16.92 3.51
N TRP A 509 7.24 17.30 4.04
CA TRP A 509 6.04 16.48 3.96
C TRP A 509 4.82 17.33 3.55
N VAL A 510 4.30 17.10 2.35
CA VAL A 510 3.33 17.98 1.70
C VAL A 510 2.13 17.17 1.18
N SER A 511 0.92 17.63 1.48
CA SER A 511 -0.32 17.04 0.96
C SER A 511 -0.71 17.64 -0.39
N GLU A 512 -0.56 18.98 -0.58
CA GLU A 512 -0.96 19.64 -1.83
C GLU A 512 -0.19 20.96 -1.98
N VAL A 513 0.01 21.39 -3.22
CA VAL A 513 0.53 22.71 -3.57
C VAL A 513 -0.36 23.37 -4.60
N GLU A 514 -0.76 24.60 -4.35
CA GLU A 514 -1.53 25.42 -5.27
C GLU A 514 -0.72 26.67 -5.66
N ILE A 515 -0.83 27.11 -6.90
CA ILE A 515 -0.08 28.25 -7.45
C ILE A 515 -1.04 29.16 -8.21
N TYR A 516 -1.05 30.45 -7.85
CA TYR A 516 -2.00 31.40 -8.38
C TYR A 516 -1.34 32.65 -8.97
N LYS A 517 -2.01 33.19 -9.97
CA LYS A 517 -1.68 34.49 -10.55
C LYS A 517 -2.07 35.66 -9.64
N GLU A 518 -3.21 35.55 -8.98
CA GLU A 518 -3.76 36.56 -8.07
C GLU A 518 -3.93 35.95 -6.68
N VAL A 519 -3.88 36.78 -5.63
CA VAL A 519 -4.04 36.30 -4.27
C VAL A 519 -5.48 35.80 -4.08
N HIS A 520 -5.60 34.52 -3.74
CA HIS A 520 -6.85 33.89 -3.30
C HIS A 520 -6.99 34.03 -1.80
N GLU A 521 -8.11 34.60 -1.33
CA GLU A 521 -8.46 34.58 0.09
C GLU A 521 -9.04 33.21 0.42
N TYR A 522 -8.46 32.54 1.38
CA TYR A 522 -9.01 31.31 1.96
C TYR A 522 -10.11 31.71 2.96
N GLU A 523 -11.34 31.23 2.77
CA GLU A 523 -12.43 31.34 3.74
C GLU A 523 -12.33 30.26 4.82
#